data_e425e96323b3a55859dc5fd6de3db4f1
#
_entry.id   e425e96323b3a55859dc5fd6de3db4f1
#
_cell.length_a   1.000
_cell.length_b   1.000
_cell.length_c   1.000
_cell.angle_alpha   90.00
_cell.angle_beta   90.00
_cell.angle_gamma   90.00
#
_symmetry.space_group_name_H-M   'P 1'
#
loop_
_entity.id
_entity.type
_entity.pdbx_description
1 polymer ?
#
loop_
_entity_poly.entity_id
_entity_poly.type
_entity_poly.pdbx_seq_one_letter_code
_entity_poly.pdbx_strand_id
1 'polypeptide(L)'
;MNSKLQRQSSIPGFAGYSCAYSPFYPNRLAIASAANFGLVGNGRLHILTTDAHSLSTEKTFDSQDALYDLAWSEIHENQLVTGSGDGSIKLWDIMLNELPVQSWLEHTREVFCLDWNNLNKLCFASSSWDHLVKIWTPSRSESIMTIPAHDSCVYAARFSPSSADTLATCSSDGTLKTWDTRTKPTSRASLVIAAHPNEVLSLDWNKYATHYVATASVDRTVKIHDLRHATTTSLNSNACVETLLGHQYAIRNVAWSPHAADQLASCGYDMTARVWAVPQIAPKLPHPHPAALIGIHHLHKEFVFGLAWSLFQPGLLATASWDQQVHLWSL
;
A
#
# COMPACT_ATOMS: atom_id res chain seq x y z
N MET A 1 11.48 -17.76 -11.58
CA MET A 1 10.58 -18.94 -11.44
C MET A 1 9.14 -18.51 -11.70
N ASN A 2 8.28 -19.41 -12.18
CA ASN A 2 6.84 -19.11 -12.26
C ASN A 2 6.24 -19.31 -10.86
N SER A 3 5.30 -18.43 -10.51
CA SER A 3 4.54 -18.53 -9.27
C SER A 3 3.61 -19.76 -9.28
N LYS A 4 3.32 -20.27 -8.11
CA LYS A 4 2.31 -21.32 -7.91
C LYS A 4 1.04 -20.70 -7.34
N LEU A 5 -0.05 -20.72 -8.12
CA LEU A 5 -1.37 -20.34 -7.63
C LEU A 5 -1.81 -21.35 -6.56
N GLN A 6 -2.15 -20.86 -5.38
CA GLN A 6 -2.61 -21.68 -4.26
C GLN A 6 -4.14 -21.71 -4.20
N ARG A 7 -4.76 -20.52 -4.26
CA ARG A 7 -6.22 -20.34 -4.20
C ARG A 7 -6.62 -19.11 -5.01
N GLN A 8 -7.88 -19.08 -5.42
CA GLN A 8 -8.48 -17.92 -6.07
C GLN A 8 -9.93 -17.74 -5.63
N SER A 9 -10.41 -16.51 -5.68
CA SER A 9 -11.80 -16.14 -5.45
C SER A 9 -12.22 -15.06 -6.45
N SER A 10 -13.49 -15.06 -6.82
CA SER A 10 -14.07 -14.03 -7.68
C SER A 10 -14.86 -13.02 -6.85
N ILE A 11 -14.76 -11.74 -7.24
CA ILE A 11 -15.55 -10.62 -6.70
C ILE A 11 -16.39 -10.01 -7.83
N PRO A 12 -17.42 -10.71 -8.31
CA PRO A 12 -18.10 -10.38 -9.55
C PRO A 12 -18.72 -8.97 -9.53
N GLY A 13 -18.52 -8.24 -10.62
CA GLY A 13 -18.99 -6.87 -10.78
C GLY A 13 -18.09 -5.80 -10.18
N PHE A 14 -16.98 -6.18 -9.53
CA PHE A 14 -16.07 -5.24 -8.86
C PHE A 14 -14.62 -5.46 -9.27
N ALA A 15 -13.93 -4.39 -9.64
CA ALA A 15 -12.49 -4.35 -9.85
C ALA A 15 -11.76 -4.23 -8.50
N GLY A 16 -10.77 -5.08 -8.23
CA GLY A 16 -9.97 -5.03 -7.00
C GLY A 16 -8.92 -3.92 -7.05
N TYR A 17 -8.92 -3.04 -6.05
CA TYR A 17 -7.98 -1.91 -5.94
C TYR A 17 -6.92 -2.10 -4.87
N SER A 18 -7.29 -2.66 -3.73
CA SER A 18 -6.36 -2.94 -2.64
C SER A 18 -6.72 -4.24 -1.94
N CYS A 19 -5.74 -4.87 -1.32
CA CYS A 19 -5.93 -6.03 -0.46
C CYS A 19 -5.00 -5.95 0.75
N ALA A 20 -5.45 -6.44 1.91
CA ALA A 20 -4.63 -6.55 3.10
C ALA A 20 -5.05 -7.73 3.97
N TYR A 21 -4.05 -8.47 4.47
CA TYR A 21 -4.28 -9.51 5.47
C TYR A 21 -4.60 -8.89 6.83
N SER A 22 -5.49 -9.56 7.59
CA SER A 22 -5.71 -9.21 8.98
C SER A 22 -4.42 -9.40 9.78
N PRO A 23 -4.05 -8.44 10.67
CA PRO A 23 -2.90 -8.64 11.56
C PRO A 23 -3.18 -9.61 12.71
N PHE A 24 -4.44 -9.99 12.92
CA PHE A 24 -4.86 -10.89 14.01
C PHE A 24 -5.19 -12.31 13.56
N TYR A 25 -5.73 -12.47 12.35
CA TYR A 25 -6.21 -13.76 11.84
C TYR A 25 -5.48 -14.17 10.57
N PRO A 26 -4.78 -15.32 10.58
CA PRO A 26 -3.95 -15.75 9.43
C PRO A 26 -4.79 -16.14 8.20
N ASN A 27 -6.07 -16.40 8.38
CA ASN A 27 -6.98 -16.84 7.34
C ASN A 27 -7.92 -15.73 6.83
N ARG A 28 -7.73 -14.47 7.23
CA ARG A 28 -8.64 -13.38 6.87
C ARG A 28 -7.94 -12.34 5.99
N LEU A 29 -8.59 -11.99 4.89
CA LEU A 29 -8.13 -11.01 3.89
C LEU A 29 -9.26 -10.03 3.60
N ALA A 30 -8.97 -8.74 3.51
CA ALA A 30 -9.91 -7.73 3.07
C ALA A 30 -9.53 -7.20 1.68
N ILE A 31 -10.53 -6.88 0.85
CA ILE A 31 -10.37 -6.34 -0.49
C ILE A 31 -11.20 -5.06 -0.62
N ALA A 32 -10.57 -3.95 -0.95
CA ALA A 32 -11.22 -2.74 -1.41
C ALA A 32 -11.45 -2.83 -2.92
N SER A 33 -12.64 -2.53 -3.37
CA SER A 33 -13.03 -2.70 -4.77
C SER A 33 -14.00 -1.62 -5.25
N ALA A 34 -14.11 -1.49 -6.57
CA ALA A 34 -14.98 -0.52 -7.21
C ALA A 34 -15.73 -1.14 -8.38
N ALA A 35 -17.00 -0.78 -8.53
CA ALA A 35 -17.76 -1.09 -9.72
C ALA A 35 -17.29 -0.24 -10.91
N ASN A 36 -17.51 -0.72 -12.14
CA ASN A 36 -17.21 0.01 -13.36
C ASN A 36 -15.80 0.61 -13.41
N PHE A 37 -14.81 -0.12 -12.89
CA PHE A 37 -13.40 0.30 -12.83
C PHE A 37 -13.17 1.62 -12.06
N GLY A 38 -14.02 1.93 -11.08
CA GLY A 38 -13.92 3.15 -10.29
C GLY A 38 -14.28 4.45 -11.01
N LEU A 39 -14.82 4.39 -12.23
CA LEU A 39 -15.19 5.57 -13.01
C LEU A 39 -16.53 6.15 -12.56
N VAL A 40 -17.48 5.31 -12.27
CA VAL A 40 -18.83 5.67 -11.78
C VAL A 40 -19.38 4.49 -10.98
N GLY A 41 -19.97 4.78 -9.84
CA GLY A 41 -20.74 3.80 -9.11
C GLY A 41 -20.11 3.37 -7.79
N ASN A 42 -20.67 2.32 -7.24
CA ASN A 42 -20.44 1.89 -5.88
C ASN A 42 -19.07 1.23 -5.69
N GLY A 43 -18.56 1.37 -4.49
CA GLY A 43 -17.48 0.53 -3.98
C GLY A 43 -18.03 -0.61 -3.11
N ARG A 44 -17.21 -1.63 -2.94
CA ARG A 44 -17.51 -2.73 -2.02
C ARG A 44 -16.24 -3.17 -1.30
N LEU A 45 -16.38 -3.30 0.01
CA LEU A 45 -15.41 -3.97 0.85
C LEU A 45 -15.79 -5.45 0.93
N HIS A 46 -14.88 -6.35 0.56
CA HIS A 46 -15.06 -7.79 0.72
C HIS A 46 -14.15 -8.28 1.83
N ILE A 47 -14.70 -9.05 2.74
CA ILE A 47 -13.96 -9.83 3.73
C ILE A 47 -13.94 -11.26 3.24
N LEU A 48 -12.74 -11.77 2.97
CA LEU A 48 -12.51 -13.14 2.52
C LEU A 48 -11.89 -13.95 3.64
N THR A 49 -12.30 -15.21 3.72
CA THR A 49 -11.68 -16.21 4.59
C THR A 49 -11.04 -17.30 3.75
N THR A 50 -9.89 -17.77 4.18
CA THR A 50 -9.18 -18.88 3.54
C THR A 50 -9.17 -20.09 4.44
N ASP A 51 -9.52 -21.23 3.91
CA ASP A 51 -9.32 -22.53 4.54
C ASP A 51 -8.22 -23.34 3.82
N ALA A 52 -8.10 -24.62 4.10
CA ALA A 52 -7.08 -25.48 3.49
C ALA A 52 -7.20 -25.56 1.95
N HIS A 53 -8.39 -25.39 1.38
CA HIS A 53 -8.68 -25.68 -0.02
C HIS A 53 -9.35 -24.54 -0.77
N SER A 54 -9.94 -23.57 -0.07
CA SER A 54 -10.74 -22.51 -0.68
C SER A 54 -10.39 -21.12 -0.19
N LEU A 55 -10.77 -20.13 -0.98
CA LEU A 55 -10.84 -18.72 -0.63
C LEU A 55 -12.27 -18.26 -0.91
N SER A 56 -13.02 -17.91 0.12
CA SER A 56 -14.44 -17.59 0.03
C SER A 56 -14.78 -16.26 0.69
N THR A 57 -15.82 -15.60 0.18
CA THR A 57 -16.32 -14.37 0.78
C THR A 57 -17.07 -14.68 2.08
N GLU A 58 -16.58 -14.14 3.19
CA GLU A 58 -17.23 -14.22 4.51
C GLU A 58 -18.30 -13.13 4.63
N LYS A 59 -17.97 -11.89 4.21
CA LYS A 59 -18.86 -10.74 4.36
C LYS A 59 -18.56 -9.66 3.32
N THR A 60 -19.54 -8.80 3.04
CA THR A 60 -19.37 -7.62 2.18
C THR A 60 -20.05 -6.41 2.80
N PHE A 61 -19.50 -5.22 2.49
CA PHE A 61 -20.07 -3.93 2.86
C PHE A 61 -20.06 -3.02 1.63
N ASP A 62 -21.22 -2.44 1.32
CA ASP A 62 -21.36 -1.54 0.19
C ASP A 62 -21.02 -0.09 0.58
N SER A 63 -20.37 0.61 -0.31
CA SER A 63 -20.09 2.04 -0.24
C SER A 63 -20.72 2.75 -1.43
N GLN A 64 -21.08 4.03 -1.24
CA GLN A 64 -21.69 4.84 -2.30
C GLN A 64 -20.74 5.19 -3.43
N ASP A 65 -19.42 5.16 -3.17
CA ASP A 65 -18.40 5.43 -4.15
C ASP A 65 -17.26 4.40 -4.06
N ALA A 66 -16.40 4.37 -5.07
CA ALA A 66 -15.27 3.47 -5.21
C ALA A 66 -14.41 3.41 -3.95
N LEU A 67 -13.95 2.22 -3.57
CA LEU A 67 -12.98 2.04 -2.50
C LEU A 67 -11.60 1.79 -3.11
N TYR A 68 -10.64 2.68 -2.81
CA TYR A 68 -9.30 2.63 -3.41
C TYR A 68 -8.26 1.98 -2.50
N ASP A 69 -8.39 2.13 -1.18
CA ASP A 69 -7.48 1.48 -0.24
C ASP A 69 -8.18 1.09 1.05
N LEU A 70 -7.52 0.24 1.84
CA LEU A 70 -7.98 -0.19 3.15
C LEU A 70 -6.79 -0.43 4.09
N ALA A 71 -7.03 -0.26 5.39
CA ALA A 71 -6.07 -0.63 6.43
C ALA A 71 -6.77 -1.27 7.62
N TRP A 72 -6.27 -2.43 8.07
CA TRP A 72 -6.75 -3.06 9.29
C TRP A 72 -6.34 -2.28 10.51
N SER A 73 -7.21 -2.27 11.52
CA SER A 73 -6.86 -1.76 12.85
C SER A 73 -5.76 -2.61 13.49
N GLU A 74 -4.84 -1.95 14.19
CA GLU A 74 -3.77 -2.61 14.96
C GLU A 74 -4.17 -2.87 16.42
N ILE A 75 -5.38 -2.44 16.83
CA ILE A 75 -5.89 -2.58 18.21
C ILE A 75 -7.20 -3.38 18.29
N HIS A 76 -8.00 -3.40 17.22
CA HIS A 76 -9.27 -4.11 17.16
C HIS A 76 -9.27 -5.15 16.05
N GLU A 77 -9.39 -6.40 16.42
CA GLU A 77 -9.28 -7.55 15.51
C GLU A 77 -10.34 -7.60 14.40
N ASN A 78 -11.47 -6.91 14.61
CA ASN A 78 -12.61 -6.90 13.69
C ASN A 78 -12.80 -5.56 12.97
N GLN A 79 -11.90 -4.60 13.18
CA GLN A 79 -12.06 -3.26 12.60
C GLN A 79 -11.03 -2.98 11.51
N LEU A 80 -11.47 -2.23 10.49
CA LEU A 80 -10.63 -1.71 9.42
C LEU A 80 -11.22 -0.42 8.88
N VAL A 81 -10.36 0.39 8.25
CA VAL A 81 -10.76 1.64 7.56
C VAL A 81 -10.66 1.46 6.06
N THR A 82 -11.54 2.15 5.32
CA THR A 82 -11.50 2.23 3.86
C THR A 82 -11.47 3.68 3.40
N GLY A 83 -10.70 3.96 2.33
CA GLY A 83 -10.64 5.24 1.64
C GLY A 83 -11.44 5.20 0.35
N SER A 84 -12.25 6.24 0.14
CA SER A 84 -13.24 6.29 -0.93
C SER A 84 -12.96 7.41 -1.94
N GLY A 85 -13.54 7.28 -3.13
CA GLY A 85 -13.47 8.24 -4.22
C GLY A 85 -14.15 9.57 -3.92
N ASP A 86 -15.15 9.58 -3.05
CA ASP A 86 -15.82 10.80 -2.59
C ASP A 86 -15.05 11.62 -1.54
N GLY A 87 -13.83 11.18 -1.19
CA GLY A 87 -13.01 11.79 -0.14
C GLY A 87 -13.34 11.32 1.27
N SER A 88 -14.31 10.42 1.43
CA SER A 88 -14.66 9.87 2.74
C SER A 88 -13.72 8.75 3.17
N ILE A 89 -13.53 8.65 4.49
CA ILE A 89 -12.90 7.51 5.15
C ILE A 89 -13.94 6.89 6.06
N LYS A 90 -14.08 5.56 6.01
CA LYS A 90 -15.10 4.85 6.81
C LYS A 90 -14.43 3.77 7.66
N LEU A 91 -14.78 3.74 8.96
CA LEU A 91 -14.38 2.68 9.88
C LEU A 91 -15.49 1.64 9.90
N TRP A 92 -15.13 0.42 9.61
CA TRP A 92 -16.02 -0.74 9.61
C TRP A 92 -15.68 -1.68 10.76
N ASP A 93 -16.71 -2.30 11.31
CA ASP A 93 -16.57 -3.44 12.19
C ASP A 93 -17.26 -4.64 11.54
N ILE A 94 -16.49 -5.70 11.27
CA ILE A 94 -17.00 -6.87 10.55
C ILE A 94 -18.04 -7.66 11.32
N MET A 95 -18.15 -7.45 12.63
CA MET A 95 -19.20 -8.07 13.47
C MET A 95 -20.54 -7.34 13.37
N LEU A 96 -20.53 -6.07 12.94
CA LEU A 96 -21.73 -5.27 12.74
C LEU A 96 -22.24 -5.39 11.31
N ASN A 97 -23.52 -5.06 11.10
CA ASN A 97 -24.16 -5.18 9.79
C ASN A 97 -24.30 -3.79 9.14
N GLU A 98 -23.97 -3.74 7.84
CA GLU A 98 -24.34 -2.73 6.85
C GLU A 98 -23.77 -1.31 7.00
N LEU A 99 -23.65 -0.77 8.19
CA LEU A 99 -23.24 0.63 8.38
C LEU A 99 -21.81 0.72 8.97
N PRO A 100 -21.02 1.72 8.56
CA PRO A 100 -19.76 2.01 9.21
C PRO A 100 -19.96 2.48 10.64
N VAL A 101 -19.02 2.14 11.53
CA VAL A 101 -18.97 2.60 12.91
C VAL A 101 -18.77 4.11 12.98
N GLN A 102 -17.94 4.63 12.06
CA GLN A 102 -17.61 6.04 11.91
C GLN A 102 -17.30 6.40 10.48
N SER A 103 -17.56 7.65 10.10
CA SER A 103 -17.19 8.20 8.80
C SER A 103 -16.60 9.60 8.99
N TRP A 104 -15.52 9.87 8.25
CA TRP A 104 -14.87 11.17 8.17
C TRP A 104 -14.95 11.68 6.74
N LEU A 105 -15.25 12.96 6.56
CA LEU A 105 -15.32 13.64 5.27
C LEU A 105 -14.62 15.00 5.35
N GLU A 106 -13.29 14.96 5.29
CA GLU A 106 -12.46 16.17 5.28
C GLU A 106 -11.57 16.28 4.05
N HIS A 107 -11.28 15.17 3.36
CA HIS A 107 -10.65 15.23 2.06
C HIS A 107 -11.64 15.70 1.01
N THR A 108 -11.17 16.52 0.07
CA THR A 108 -11.99 17.11 -1.00
C THR A 108 -11.89 16.36 -2.31
N ARG A 109 -11.03 15.33 -2.36
CA ARG A 109 -10.81 14.44 -3.49
C ARG A 109 -10.56 13.01 -3.00
N GLU A 110 -10.36 12.12 -3.93
CA GLU A 110 -10.17 10.69 -3.71
C GLU A 110 -9.10 10.39 -2.65
N VAL A 111 -9.40 9.47 -1.73
CA VAL A 111 -8.46 8.94 -0.75
C VAL A 111 -7.81 7.68 -1.31
N PHE A 112 -6.53 7.77 -1.68
CA PHE A 112 -5.84 6.73 -2.44
C PHE A 112 -4.98 5.79 -1.59
N CYS A 113 -4.66 6.18 -0.36
CA CYS A 113 -3.89 5.32 0.53
C CYS A 113 -4.29 5.55 1.99
N LEU A 114 -4.30 4.45 2.72
CA LEU A 114 -4.49 4.39 4.16
C LEU A 114 -3.39 3.56 4.79
N ASP A 115 -2.87 4.00 5.93
CA ASP A 115 -1.85 3.27 6.66
C ASP A 115 -2.06 3.39 8.16
N TRP A 116 -2.23 2.26 8.83
CA TRP A 116 -2.36 2.24 10.28
C TRP A 116 -0.98 2.18 10.92
N ASN A 117 -0.73 3.05 11.91
CA ASN A 117 0.57 3.12 12.56
C ASN A 117 0.83 1.87 13.41
N ASN A 118 1.82 1.08 13.04
CA ASN A 118 2.12 -0.20 13.71
C ASN A 118 2.77 -0.01 15.10
N LEU A 119 3.36 1.15 15.36
CA LEU A 119 4.02 1.47 16.62
C LEU A 119 3.09 2.24 17.56
N ASN A 120 2.56 3.38 17.09
CA ASN A 120 1.49 4.09 17.77
C ASN A 120 0.15 3.59 17.21
N LYS A 121 -0.32 2.49 17.71
CA LYS A 121 -1.51 1.79 17.21
C LYS A 121 -2.82 2.58 17.29
N LEU A 122 -2.80 3.78 17.88
CA LEU A 122 -3.98 4.61 18.11
C LEU A 122 -4.32 5.52 16.92
N CYS A 123 -3.48 5.59 15.90
CA CYS A 123 -3.69 6.48 14.77
C CYS A 123 -3.44 5.81 13.42
N PHE A 124 -4.00 6.40 12.38
CA PHE A 124 -3.76 6.05 11.00
C PHE A 124 -3.60 7.30 10.13
N ALA A 125 -2.95 7.16 8.98
CA ALA A 125 -2.76 8.20 7.99
C ALA A 125 -3.62 7.94 6.75
N SER A 126 -4.04 9.01 6.09
CA SER A 126 -4.63 8.99 4.75
C SER A 126 -3.88 9.91 3.82
N SER A 127 -3.78 9.54 2.54
CA SER A 127 -3.32 10.42 1.49
C SER A 127 -4.36 10.56 0.39
N SER A 128 -4.43 11.74 -0.21
CA SER A 128 -5.47 12.07 -1.17
C SER A 128 -4.94 12.86 -2.37
N TRP A 129 -5.72 12.83 -3.42
CA TRP A 129 -5.49 13.66 -4.61
C TRP A 129 -5.77 15.15 -4.36
N ASP A 130 -6.25 15.54 -3.16
CA ASP A 130 -6.34 16.93 -2.71
C ASP A 130 -5.00 17.50 -2.24
N HIS A 131 -3.89 16.77 -2.45
CA HIS A 131 -2.49 17.13 -2.12
C HIS A 131 -2.16 17.04 -0.63
N LEU A 132 -3.11 16.60 0.19
CA LEU A 132 -2.99 16.55 1.64
C LEU A 132 -2.74 15.12 2.12
N VAL A 133 -2.08 15.06 3.26
CA VAL A 133 -2.05 13.89 4.12
C VAL A 133 -2.68 14.27 5.45
N LYS A 134 -3.55 13.42 5.97
CA LYS A 134 -4.20 13.62 7.26
C LYS A 134 -3.90 12.47 8.21
N ILE A 135 -3.81 12.79 9.49
CA ILE A 135 -3.64 11.79 10.55
C ILE A 135 -4.90 11.78 11.41
N TRP A 136 -5.38 10.59 11.71
CA TRP A 136 -6.65 10.34 12.35
C TRP A 136 -6.50 9.44 13.57
N THR A 137 -7.47 9.50 14.45
CA THR A 137 -7.70 8.49 15.49
C THR A 137 -9.18 8.10 15.51
N PRO A 138 -9.49 6.80 15.70
CA PRO A 138 -10.89 6.35 15.77
C PRO A 138 -11.75 7.02 16.84
N SER A 139 -11.12 7.58 17.87
CA SER A 139 -11.83 8.24 18.98
C SER A 139 -12.29 9.67 18.70
N ARG A 140 -11.97 10.26 17.54
CA ARG A 140 -12.30 11.64 17.19
C ARG A 140 -13.05 11.72 15.87
N SER A 141 -13.95 12.71 15.76
CA SER A 141 -14.70 13.00 14.54
C SER A 141 -13.90 13.81 13.51
N GLU A 142 -12.75 14.36 13.89
CA GLU A 142 -11.90 15.22 13.07
C GLU A 142 -10.47 14.69 13.03
N SER A 143 -9.74 15.05 11.97
CA SER A 143 -8.31 14.75 11.86
C SER A 143 -7.52 15.43 12.98
N ILE A 144 -6.52 14.73 13.50
CA ILE A 144 -5.60 15.30 14.51
C ILE A 144 -4.51 16.15 13.88
N MET A 145 -4.23 15.94 12.59
CA MET A 145 -3.22 16.68 11.84
C MET A 145 -3.54 16.66 10.35
N THR A 146 -3.31 17.80 9.69
CA THR A 146 -3.34 17.92 8.22
C THR A 146 -1.99 18.44 7.75
N ILE A 147 -1.36 17.73 6.84
CA ILE A 147 -0.06 18.04 6.26
C ILE A 147 -0.27 18.41 4.78
N PRO A 148 0.05 19.64 4.34
CA PRO A 148 0.13 19.98 2.92
C PRO A 148 1.40 19.34 2.34
N ALA A 149 1.26 18.07 1.94
CA ALA A 149 2.42 17.23 1.69
C ALA A 149 3.10 17.53 0.35
N HIS A 150 2.32 17.75 -0.70
CA HIS A 150 2.84 17.92 -2.05
C HIS A 150 2.04 18.99 -2.80
N ASP A 151 2.59 19.47 -3.90
CA ASP A 151 1.90 20.40 -4.81
C ASP A 151 1.05 19.66 -5.86
N SER A 152 0.97 18.34 -5.75
CA SER A 152 0.25 17.45 -6.67
C SER A 152 -0.35 16.27 -5.92
N CYS A 153 -1.08 15.38 -6.63
CA CYS A 153 -1.76 14.22 -6.05
C CYS A 153 -0.82 13.38 -5.17
N VAL A 154 -1.24 13.05 -3.95
CA VAL A 154 -0.48 12.16 -3.04
C VAL A 154 -1.04 10.75 -3.16
N TYR A 155 -0.21 9.85 -3.72
CA TYR A 155 -0.63 8.47 -3.97
C TYR A 155 -0.45 7.54 -2.79
N ALA A 156 0.57 7.77 -1.96
CA ALA A 156 0.78 6.96 -0.77
C ALA A 156 1.39 7.76 0.38
N ALA A 157 1.01 7.34 1.59
CA ALA A 157 1.56 7.80 2.87
C ALA A 157 1.72 6.59 3.79
N ARG A 158 2.96 6.29 4.24
CA ARG A 158 3.26 5.11 5.05
C ARG A 158 4.10 5.49 6.26
N PHE A 159 3.69 5.04 7.44
CA PHE A 159 4.48 5.22 8.67
C PHE A 159 5.76 4.39 8.64
N SER A 160 6.80 4.94 9.24
CA SER A 160 8.05 4.21 9.42
C SER A 160 7.86 3.05 10.40
N PRO A 161 8.39 1.86 10.10
CA PRO A 161 8.33 0.72 11.01
C PRO A 161 9.26 0.84 12.22
N SER A 162 10.13 1.86 12.26
CA SER A 162 11.06 2.10 13.39
C SER A 162 10.79 3.38 14.18
N SER A 163 9.88 4.24 13.72
CA SER A 163 9.55 5.51 14.36
C SER A 163 8.07 5.81 14.21
N ALA A 164 7.34 5.87 15.32
CA ALA A 164 5.91 6.18 15.32
C ALA A 164 5.59 7.57 14.76
N ASP A 165 6.55 8.47 14.78
CA ASP A 165 6.38 9.88 14.41
C ASP A 165 6.95 10.21 13.03
N THR A 166 7.42 9.22 12.29
CA THR A 166 7.98 9.42 10.94
C THR A 166 7.04 8.85 9.89
N LEU A 167 6.67 9.68 8.92
CA LEU A 167 5.83 9.32 7.80
C LEU A 167 6.57 9.59 6.50
N ALA A 168 6.47 8.68 5.51
CA ALA A 168 6.93 8.91 4.15
C ALA A 168 5.73 9.07 3.22
N THR A 169 5.86 9.96 2.23
CA THR A 169 4.82 10.24 1.23
C THR A 169 5.40 10.25 -0.17
N CYS A 170 4.61 9.84 -1.16
CA CYS A 170 4.96 9.95 -2.57
C CYS A 170 3.82 10.54 -3.39
N SER A 171 4.18 11.17 -4.51
CA SER A 171 3.26 11.99 -5.26
C SER A 171 3.49 11.91 -6.78
N SER A 172 2.50 12.39 -7.51
CA SER A 172 2.62 12.64 -8.95
C SER A 172 3.65 13.70 -9.32
N ASP A 173 4.17 14.47 -8.34
CA ASP A 173 5.29 15.39 -8.56
C ASP A 173 6.66 14.69 -8.72
N GLY A 174 6.69 13.34 -8.68
CA GLY A 174 7.91 12.55 -8.83
C GLY A 174 8.76 12.46 -7.56
N THR A 175 8.31 13.05 -6.44
CA THR A 175 9.09 13.11 -5.20
C THR A 175 8.64 12.10 -4.15
N LEU A 176 9.62 11.70 -3.33
CA LEU A 176 9.47 11.04 -2.05
C LEU A 176 9.83 12.06 -0.96
N LYS A 177 8.95 12.27 0.01
CA LYS A 177 9.19 13.16 1.15
C LYS A 177 9.00 12.41 2.46
N THR A 178 9.72 12.85 3.51
CA THR A 178 9.51 12.36 4.88
C THR A 178 9.10 13.49 5.81
N TRP A 179 8.31 13.17 6.81
CA TRP A 179 7.68 14.10 7.73
C TRP A 179 7.86 13.63 9.17
N ASP A 180 8.09 14.58 10.08
CA ASP A 180 8.02 14.36 11.53
C ASP A 180 6.65 14.85 12.01
N THR A 181 5.80 13.94 12.44
CA THR A 181 4.42 14.23 12.85
C THR A 181 4.32 14.90 14.24
N ARG A 182 5.43 15.06 14.96
CA ARG A 182 5.48 15.85 16.19
C ARG A 182 5.57 17.35 15.92
N THR A 183 6.00 17.71 14.73
CA THR A 183 6.14 19.12 14.33
C THR A 183 4.81 19.67 13.84
N LYS A 184 4.66 21.01 13.88
CA LYS A 184 3.42 21.66 13.40
C LYS A 184 3.16 21.34 11.92
N PRO A 185 1.90 21.25 11.48
CA PRO A 185 1.51 20.92 10.10
C PRO A 185 2.12 21.83 9.02
N THR A 186 2.53 23.04 9.38
CA THR A 186 3.19 24.00 8.50
C THR A 186 4.71 23.79 8.38
N SER A 187 5.24 22.77 9.05
CA SER A 187 6.67 22.46 9.00
C SER A 187 7.04 21.92 7.62
N ARG A 188 8.28 22.24 7.23
CA ARG A 188 8.89 21.73 6.01
C ARG A 188 9.11 20.20 6.14
N ALA A 189 9.05 19.49 5.00
CA ALA A 189 9.43 18.08 4.95
C ALA A 189 10.86 17.88 5.52
N SER A 190 11.05 16.81 6.28
CA SER A 190 12.34 16.45 6.87
C SER A 190 13.36 16.10 5.79
N LEU A 191 12.92 15.35 4.77
CA LEU A 191 13.71 15.02 3.58
C LEU A 191 12.84 15.20 2.33
N VAL A 192 13.48 15.54 1.21
CA VAL A 192 12.86 15.58 -0.12
C VAL A 192 13.82 14.90 -1.11
N ILE A 193 13.33 13.89 -1.80
CA ILE A 193 14.07 13.11 -2.78
C ILE A 193 13.32 13.18 -4.12
N ALA A 194 13.99 13.59 -5.20
CA ALA A 194 13.51 13.40 -6.56
C ALA A 194 13.64 11.89 -6.89
N ALA A 195 12.60 11.13 -6.59
CA ALA A 195 12.62 9.68 -6.67
C ALA A 195 12.57 9.19 -8.13
N HIS A 196 11.67 9.75 -8.93
CA HIS A 196 11.45 9.35 -10.32
C HIS A 196 11.23 10.59 -11.20
N PRO A 197 11.48 10.47 -12.52
CA PRO A 197 11.15 11.54 -13.47
C PRO A 197 9.64 11.65 -13.73
N ASN A 198 8.88 10.63 -13.39
CA ASN A 198 7.44 10.51 -13.56
C ASN A 198 6.75 10.31 -12.19
N GLU A 199 5.43 10.23 -12.20
CA GLU A 199 4.61 10.01 -11.01
C GLU A 199 5.06 8.79 -10.21
N VAL A 200 5.08 8.93 -8.90
CA VAL A 200 5.34 7.85 -7.93
C VAL A 200 4.00 7.39 -7.37
N LEU A 201 3.62 6.16 -7.70
CA LEU A 201 2.29 5.62 -7.40
C LEU A 201 2.21 4.85 -6.08
N SER A 202 3.34 4.40 -5.56
CA SER A 202 3.39 3.65 -4.29
C SER A 202 4.77 3.75 -3.66
N LEU A 203 4.80 3.58 -2.35
CA LEU A 203 6.01 3.42 -1.56
C LEU A 203 5.80 2.39 -0.44
N ASP A 204 6.87 1.74 -0.02
CA ASP A 204 6.88 0.93 1.20
C ASP A 204 8.26 0.96 1.86
N TRP A 205 8.25 0.90 3.21
CA TRP A 205 9.43 0.82 4.04
C TRP A 205 9.95 -0.61 4.16
N ASN A 206 11.27 -0.78 4.10
CA ASN A 206 11.87 -2.05 4.49
C ASN A 206 11.67 -2.29 6.00
N LYS A 207 11.17 -3.47 6.35
CA LYS A 207 10.76 -3.78 7.72
C LYS A 207 11.96 -4.06 8.66
N TYR A 208 13.11 -4.42 8.08
CA TYR A 208 14.34 -4.79 8.81
C TYR A 208 15.40 -3.71 8.74
N ALA A 209 15.67 -3.20 7.56
CA ALA A 209 16.61 -2.11 7.31
C ALA A 209 15.82 -0.82 7.05
N THR A 210 15.30 -0.24 8.11
CA THR A 210 14.27 0.82 8.10
C THR A 210 14.70 2.18 7.51
N HIS A 211 15.95 2.29 7.08
CA HIS A 211 16.44 3.42 6.30
C HIS A 211 16.26 3.24 4.79
N TYR A 212 15.81 2.07 4.33
CA TYR A 212 15.48 1.85 2.92
C TYR A 212 13.98 1.99 2.67
N VAL A 213 13.65 2.71 1.61
CA VAL A 213 12.30 2.88 1.08
C VAL A 213 12.30 2.46 -0.38
N ALA A 214 11.36 1.62 -0.76
CA ALA A 214 11.08 1.31 -2.16
C ALA A 214 9.99 2.24 -2.69
N THR A 215 10.13 2.66 -3.95
CA THR A 215 9.13 3.46 -4.68
C THR A 215 8.80 2.80 -6.01
N ALA A 216 7.54 2.87 -6.41
CA ALA A 216 7.04 2.37 -7.69
C ALA A 216 6.45 3.51 -8.54
N SER A 217 6.74 3.52 -9.85
CA SER A 217 6.44 4.66 -10.70
C SER A 217 5.82 4.29 -12.05
N VAL A 218 5.22 5.29 -12.67
CA VAL A 218 4.75 5.28 -14.05
C VAL A 218 5.92 5.08 -15.03
N ASP A 219 7.15 5.40 -14.65
CA ASP A 219 8.36 5.17 -15.46
C ASP A 219 8.73 3.68 -15.61
N ARG A 220 7.91 2.77 -15.07
CA ARG A 220 8.05 1.31 -15.14
C ARG A 220 9.20 0.74 -14.32
N THR A 221 9.73 1.53 -13.39
CA THR A 221 10.80 1.09 -12.51
C THR A 221 10.35 1.05 -11.05
N VAL A 222 10.95 0.15 -10.29
CA VAL A 222 10.99 0.22 -8.83
C VAL A 222 12.38 0.72 -8.45
N LYS A 223 12.44 1.74 -7.62
CA LYS A 223 13.70 2.25 -7.09
C LYS A 223 13.76 2.06 -5.58
N ILE A 224 14.96 1.80 -5.09
CA ILE A 224 15.23 1.65 -3.67
C ILE A 224 16.12 2.80 -3.24
N HIS A 225 15.67 3.52 -2.22
CA HIS A 225 16.34 4.70 -1.70
C HIS A 225 16.87 4.44 -0.30
N ASP A 226 18.14 4.79 -0.08
CA ASP A 226 18.73 4.87 1.26
C ASP A 226 18.59 6.30 1.80
N LEU A 227 17.73 6.49 2.78
CA LEU A 227 17.43 7.81 3.34
C LEU A 227 18.62 8.45 4.06
N ARG A 228 19.62 7.68 4.45
CA ARG A 228 20.86 8.20 5.08
C ARG A 228 21.71 9.01 4.09
N HIS A 229 21.59 8.76 2.80
CA HIS A 229 22.27 9.47 1.72
C HIS A 229 21.45 10.61 1.14
N ALA A 230 20.22 10.81 1.63
CA ALA A 230 19.40 11.95 1.25
C ALA A 230 19.84 13.22 1.99
N THR A 231 19.85 14.32 1.28
CA THR A 231 20.17 15.64 1.87
C THR A 231 18.94 16.55 1.83
N THR A 232 18.75 17.34 2.87
CA THR A 232 17.62 18.28 2.98
C THR A 232 17.68 19.44 1.98
N THR A 233 18.83 19.65 1.34
CA THR A 233 19.13 20.85 0.52
C THR A 233 19.24 20.58 -0.97
N SER A 234 19.31 19.33 -1.40
CA SER A 234 19.50 18.97 -2.81
C SER A 234 18.53 17.93 -3.29
N LEU A 235 17.74 18.26 -4.31
CA LEU A 235 16.89 17.31 -5.04
C LEU A 235 17.72 16.20 -5.75
N ASN A 236 19.00 16.44 -6.00
CA ASN A 236 19.94 15.51 -6.63
C ASN A 236 20.69 14.71 -5.55
N SER A 237 19.99 14.00 -4.69
CA SER A 237 20.61 13.10 -3.73
C SER A 237 20.97 11.78 -4.40
N ASN A 238 22.18 11.24 -4.07
CA ASN A 238 22.56 9.85 -4.41
C ASN A 238 21.83 8.83 -3.54
N ALA A 239 20.57 9.11 -3.20
CA ALA A 239 19.78 8.24 -2.31
C ALA A 239 19.32 6.96 -3.01
N CYS A 240 19.18 6.97 -4.34
CA CYS A 240 18.83 5.76 -5.09
C CYS A 240 20.00 4.79 -5.13
N VAL A 241 19.85 3.63 -4.49
CA VAL A 241 20.90 2.60 -4.40
C VAL A 241 20.66 1.45 -5.37
N GLU A 242 19.42 1.25 -5.82
CA GLU A 242 19.08 0.17 -6.76
C GLU A 242 17.88 0.56 -7.62
N THR A 243 17.86 0.10 -8.88
CA THR A 243 16.74 0.27 -9.81
C THR A 243 16.38 -1.08 -10.40
N LEU A 244 15.15 -1.53 -10.13
CA LEU A 244 14.63 -2.79 -10.65
C LEU A 244 13.90 -2.53 -11.97
N LEU A 245 14.36 -3.21 -13.00
CA LEU A 245 13.84 -3.11 -14.36
C LEU A 245 13.14 -4.41 -14.75
N GLY A 246 12.05 -4.31 -15.51
CA GLY A 246 11.38 -5.49 -16.04
C GLY A 246 9.89 -5.34 -16.29
N HIS A 247 9.17 -4.52 -15.52
CA HIS A 247 7.78 -4.20 -15.82
C HIS A 247 7.65 -3.50 -17.18
N GLN A 248 6.62 -3.85 -17.94
CA GLN A 248 6.39 -3.29 -19.28
C GLN A 248 5.55 -2.01 -19.25
N TYR A 249 4.76 -1.84 -18.19
CA TYR A 249 3.89 -0.67 -17.96
C TYR A 249 4.09 -0.14 -16.54
N ALA A 250 3.35 0.92 -16.21
CA ALA A 250 3.37 1.57 -14.89
C ALA A 250 3.23 0.54 -13.74
N ILE A 251 3.95 0.77 -12.66
CA ILE A 251 3.90 -0.08 -11.48
C ILE A 251 3.00 0.59 -10.46
N ARG A 252 1.90 -0.10 -10.11
CA ARG A 252 0.87 0.46 -9.23
C ARG A 252 1.21 0.31 -7.76
N ASN A 253 1.81 -0.82 -7.37
CA ASN A 253 2.05 -1.10 -5.97
C ASN A 253 3.38 -1.81 -5.74
N VAL A 254 3.97 -1.58 -4.56
CA VAL A 254 5.21 -2.17 -4.09
C VAL A 254 5.08 -2.51 -2.61
N ALA A 255 5.60 -3.68 -2.20
CA ALA A 255 5.52 -4.13 -0.82
C ALA A 255 6.76 -4.95 -0.43
N TRP A 256 7.46 -4.56 0.64
CA TRP A 256 8.52 -5.35 1.23
C TRP A 256 7.97 -6.56 1.97
N SER A 257 8.68 -7.67 1.87
CA SER A 257 8.34 -8.89 2.60
C SER A 257 8.44 -8.64 4.13
N PRO A 258 7.44 -9.07 4.91
CA PRO A 258 7.54 -9.03 6.36
C PRO A 258 8.41 -10.16 6.94
N HIS A 259 8.88 -11.10 6.11
CA HIS A 259 9.63 -12.27 6.53
C HIS A 259 11.09 -12.29 6.07
N ALA A 260 11.42 -11.49 5.05
CA ALA A 260 12.76 -11.45 4.46
C ALA A 260 13.18 -10.01 4.15
N ALA A 261 14.34 -9.60 4.65
CA ALA A 261 14.82 -8.22 4.47
C ALA A 261 15.14 -7.87 3.03
N ASP A 262 15.47 -8.87 2.22
CA ASP A 262 15.96 -8.77 0.85
C ASP A 262 14.90 -9.09 -0.21
N GLN A 263 13.63 -9.28 0.19
CA GLN A 263 12.56 -9.61 -0.74
C GLN A 263 11.54 -8.48 -0.86
N LEU A 264 11.23 -8.12 -2.10
CA LEU A 264 10.27 -7.08 -2.47
C LEU A 264 9.30 -7.63 -3.51
N ALA A 265 8.02 -7.29 -3.39
CA ALA A 265 7.02 -7.56 -4.42
C ALA A 265 6.58 -6.27 -5.09
N SER A 266 6.20 -6.34 -6.37
CA SER A 266 5.61 -5.24 -7.14
C SER A 266 4.50 -5.76 -8.04
N CYS A 267 3.51 -4.91 -8.36
CA CYS A 267 2.47 -5.24 -9.33
C CYS A 267 2.02 -3.98 -10.09
N GLY A 268 1.35 -4.16 -11.22
CA GLY A 268 0.94 -2.99 -11.98
C GLY A 268 0.12 -3.26 -13.24
N TYR A 269 0.21 -2.31 -14.14
CA TYR A 269 -0.58 -2.24 -15.36
C TYR A 269 -0.14 -3.23 -16.46
N ASP A 270 0.95 -3.98 -16.26
CA ASP A 270 1.35 -5.07 -17.14
C ASP A 270 0.68 -6.41 -16.77
N MET A 271 -0.36 -6.37 -15.93
CA MET A 271 -1.15 -7.53 -15.48
C MET A 271 -0.33 -8.57 -14.72
N THR A 272 0.87 -8.19 -14.27
CA THR A 272 1.76 -9.10 -13.53
C THR A 272 2.00 -8.62 -12.11
N ALA A 273 2.25 -9.58 -11.22
CA ALA A 273 2.92 -9.34 -9.96
C ALA A 273 4.28 -10.05 -9.96
N ARG A 274 5.29 -9.40 -9.41
CA ARG A 274 6.69 -9.83 -9.45
C ARG A 274 7.29 -9.84 -8.07
N VAL A 275 8.20 -10.77 -7.83
CA VAL A 275 9.00 -10.81 -6.60
C VAL A 275 10.48 -10.69 -6.98
N TRP A 276 11.16 -9.82 -6.25
CA TRP A 276 12.55 -9.44 -6.46
C TRP A 276 13.37 -9.83 -5.25
N ALA A 277 14.57 -10.34 -5.48
CA ALA A 277 15.62 -10.42 -4.47
C ALA A 277 16.51 -9.19 -4.59
N VAL A 278 16.77 -8.52 -3.47
CA VAL A 278 17.61 -7.33 -3.38
C VAL A 278 18.71 -7.55 -2.34
N PRO A 279 19.71 -8.41 -2.64
CA PRO A 279 20.69 -8.89 -1.68
C PRO A 279 21.57 -7.79 -1.06
N GLN A 280 21.70 -6.65 -1.73
CA GLN A 280 22.51 -5.50 -1.27
C GLN A 280 22.01 -4.90 0.05
N ILE A 281 20.74 -5.18 0.40
CA ILE A 281 20.11 -4.69 1.64
C ILE A 281 20.33 -5.65 2.80
N ALA A 282 20.66 -6.92 2.53
CA ALA A 282 20.91 -7.92 3.55
C ALA A 282 22.31 -7.72 4.17
N PRO A 283 22.44 -7.49 5.48
CA PRO A 283 23.71 -7.08 6.10
C PRO A 283 24.81 -8.16 6.20
N LYS A 284 24.63 -9.34 5.60
CA LYS A 284 25.51 -10.51 5.84
C LYS A 284 26.09 -11.19 4.59
N LEU A 285 25.90 -10.66 3.40
CA LEU A 285 26.51 -11.29 2.22
C LEU A 285 27.88 -10.67 1.91
N PRO A 286 28.94 -11.48 1.81
CA PRO A 286 30.31 -10.99 1.57
C PRO A 286 30.51 -10.40 0.18
N HIS A 287 29.60 -10.67 -0.77
CA HIS A 287 29.58 -10.07 -2.10
C HIS A 287 28.14 -9.73 -2.48
N PRO A 288 27.81 -8.43 -2.70
CA PRO A 288 26.47 -8.04 -3.15
C PRO A 288 26.26 -8.58 -4.57
N HIS A 289 25.33 -9.51 -4.72
CA HIS A 289 24.80 -9.87 -6.03
C HIS A 289 23.84 -8.77 -6.50
N PRO A 290 23.74 -8.51 -7.82
CA PRO A 290 22.76 -7.59 -8.34
C PRO A 290 21.34 -8.05 -7.98
N ALA A 291 20.43 -7.11 -7.86
CA ALA A 291 19.02 -7.43 -7.65
C ALA A 291 18.49 -8.29 -8.81
N ALA A 292 17.70 -9.29 -8.48
CA ALA A 292 17.23 -10.27 -9.43
C ALA A 292 15.72 -10.50 -9.31
N LEU A 293 15.07 -10.66 -10.45
CA LEU A 293 13.69 -11.14 -10.51
C LEU A 293 13.67 -12.64 -10.16
N ILE A 294 13.01 -13.00 -9.05
CA ILE A 294 12.94 -14.39 -8.58
C ILE A 294 11.62 -15.07 -8.90
N GLY A 295 10.54 -14.30 -9.11
CA GLY A 295 9.27 -14.87 -9.50
C GLY A 295 8.33 -13.90 -10.20
N ILE A 296 7.45 -14.45 -11.04
CA ILE A 296 6.40 -13.73 -11.76
C ILE A 296 5.09 -14.48 -11.61
N HIS A 297 4.04 -13.75 -11.22
CA HIS A 297 2.64 -14.18 -11.29
C HIS A 297 1.97 -13.45 -12.47
N HIS A 298 1.45 -14.20 -13.44
CA HIS A 298 0.94 -13.68 -14.72
C HIS A 298 -0.42 -14.27 -15.09
N LEU A 299 -1.18 -14.72 -14.08
CA LEU A 299 -2.48 -15.36 -14.32
C LEU A 299 -3.64 -14.36 -14.33
N HIS A 300 -3.41 -13.13 -13.91
CA HIS A 300 -4.39 -12.06 -14.05
C HIS A 300 -4.55 -11.64 -15.53
N LYS A 301 -5.77 -11.22 -15.89
CA LYS A 301 -6.13 -10.82 -17.25
C LYS A 301 -6.33 -9.32 -17.41
N GLU A 302 -6.26 -8.59 -16.30
CA GLU A 302 -6.37 -7.14 -16.20
C GLU A 302 -5.37 -6.61 -15.19
N PHE A 303 -5.32 -5.29 -15.02
CA PHE A 303 -4.39 -4.58 -14.15
C PHE A 303 -4.41 -5.12 -12.72
N VAL A 304 -3.25 -5.30 -12.13
CA VAL A 304 -3.10 -5.78 -10.75
C VAL A 304 -2.77 -4.59 -9.85
N PHE A 305 -3.69 -4.26 -8.95
CA PHE A 305 -3.56 -3.10 -8.06
C PHE A 305 -3.32 -3.49 -6.62
N GLY A 306 -4.09 -4.46 -6.11
CA GLY A 306 -3.91 -4.97 -4.75
C GLY A 306 -2.72 -5.91 -4.66
N LEU A 307 -1.86 -5.72 -3.67
CA LEU A 307 -0.69 -6.54 -3.39
C LEU A 307 -0.44 -6.57 -1.90
N ALA A 308 -0.44 -7.76 -1.31
CA ALA A 308 -0.14 -7.94 0.10
C ALA A 308 0.62 -9.24 0.36
N TRP A 309 1.64 -9.17 1.21
CA TRP A 309 2.28 -10.35 1.78
C TRP A 309 1.42 -10.90 2.93
N SER A 310 1.35 -12.21 3.04
CA SER A 310 0.82 -12.83 4.26
C SER A 310 1.71 -12.50 5.45
N LEU A 311 1.11 -12.10 6.57
CA LEU A 311 1.85 -11.81 7.80
C LEU A 311 2.24 -13.08 8.56
N PHE A 312 1.58 -14.22 8.29
CA PHE A 312 1.74 -15.47 9.03
C PHE A 312 2.41 -16.58 8.22
N GLN A 313 2.30 -16.53 6.90
CA GLN A 313 2.86 -17.57 6.02
C GLN A 313 3.96 -16.97 5.14
N PRO A 314 5.23 -17.30 5.40
CA PRO A 314 6.33 -16.81 4.57
C PRO A 314 6.17 -17.20 3.11
N GLY A 315 6.41 -16.23 2.21
CA GLY A 315 6.37 -16.45 0.77
C GLY A 315 4.97 -16.50 0.14
N LEU A 316 3.89 -16.40 0.94
CA LEU A 316 2.54 -16.31 0.42
C LEU A 316 2.16 -14.85 0.15
N LEU A 317 1.61 -14.60 -1.04
CA LEU A 317 1.10 -13.29 -1.46
C LEU A 317 -0.38 -13.36 -1.84
N ALA A 318 -1.05 -12.24 -1.64
CA ALA A 318 -2.38 -11.97 -2.19
C ALA A 318 -2.26 -10.88 -3.25
N THR A 319 -2.98 -11.05 -4.35
CA THR A 319 -3.16 -10.02 -5.38
C THR A 319 -4.64 -9.85 -5.70
N ALA A 320 -5.06 -8.60 -5.92
CA ALA A 320 -6.39 -8.25 -6.37
C ALA A 320 -6.29 -7.45 -7.67
N SER A 321 -7.14 -7.78 -8.64
CA SER A 321 -7.05 -7.27 -10.00
C SER A 321 -8.40 -6.74 -10.50
N TRP A 322 -8.34 -5.94 -11.55
CA TRP A 322 -9.50 -5.44 -12.27
C TRP A 322 -10.23 -6.55 -13.05
N ASP A 323 -9.61 -7.74 -13.22
CA ASP A 323 -10.28 -8.94 -13.76
C ASP A 323 -11.30 -9.57 -12.79
N GLN A 324 -11.58 -8.91 -11.67
CA GLN A 324 -12.51 -9.36 -10.63
C GLN A 324 -12.04 -10.66 -9.91
N GLN A 325 -10.73 -10.94 -9.97
CA GLN A 325 -10.14 -12.09 -9.30
C GLN A 325 -9.21 -11.64 -8.17
N VAL A 326 -9.23 -12.44 -7.12
CA VAL A 326 -8.28 -12.39 -6.02
C VAL A 326 -7.49 -13.68 -6.03
N HIS A 327 -6.18 -13.60 -6.15
CA HIS A 327 -5.29 -14.77 -6.17
C HIS A 327 -4.44 -14.81 -4.91
N LEU A 328 -4.32 -16.00 -4.31
CA LEU A 328 -3.29 -16.35 -3.32
C LEU A 328 -2.26 -17.23 -4.00
N TRP A 329 -1.01 -16.83 -3.97
CA TRP A 329 0.07 -17.50 -4.68
C TRP A 329 1.40 -17.43 -3.92
N SER A 330 2.32 -18.32 -4.25
CA SER A 330 3.68 -18.36 -3.70
C SER A 330 4.71 -18.61 -4.81
N LEU A 331 5.97 -18.44 -4.48
CA LEU A 331 7.09 -18.79 -5.35
C LEU A 331 7.34 -20.29 -5.39
#